data_a579c8a73f883cbcea487c589065c741
#
_entry.id   a579c8a73f883cbcea487c589065c741
#
_cell.length_a   1.000
_cell.length_b   1.000
_cell.length_c   1.000
_cell.angle_alpha   90.00
_cell.angle_beta   90.00
_cell.angle_gamma   90.00
#
_symmetry.space_group_name_H-M   'P 1'
#
loop_
_entity.id
_entity.type
_entity.pdbx_description
1 polymer ?
#
loop_
_entity_poly.entity_id
_entity_poly.type
_entity_poly.pdbx_seq_one_letter_code
_entity_poly.pdbx_strand_id
1 'polypeptide(L)'
;MQKMIFAFITAAAAVMLISPLFIPMLRRLKYGQVERAEGPHAHSAKEGTPTMGGIMFIIAIIIAVAAFSIYGIAFDFSVPAVLIMLAFGLVGFLDDFIKVKRKRNLGLRAYQKIIAQLLLSFAAAYY
;
A
#
# COMPACT_ATOMS: atom_id res chain seq x y z
N MET A 1 22.67 11.27 -8.25
CA MET A 1 22.74 10.46 -7.03
C MET A 1 22.20 11.18 -5.79
N GLN A 2 22.66 12.39 -5.46
CA GLN A 2 22.19 13.12 -4.27
C GLN A 2 20.64 13.27 -4.22
N LYS A 3 20.00 13.67 -5.32
CA LYS A 3 18.52 13.83 -5.37
C LYS A 3 17.77 12.54 -5.03
N MET A 4 18.27 11.38 -5.46
CA MET A 4 17.65 10.08 -5.16
C MET A 4 17.78 9.73 -3.67
N ILE A 5 18.94 10.01 -3.07
CA ILE A 5 19.18 9.80 -1.64
C ILE A 5 18.25 10.67 -0.80
N PHE A 6 18.12 11.95 -1.15
CA PHE A 6 17.20 12.86 -0.46
C PHE A 6 15.73 12.42 -0.60
N ALA A 7 15.29 11.99 -1.80
CA ALA A 7 13.94 11.48 -2.00
C ALA A 7 13.67 10.23 -1.15
N PHE A 8 14.63 9.31 -1.10
CA PHE A 8 14.54 8.12 -0.25
C PHE A 8 14.44 8.47 1.23
N ILE A 9 15.32 9.35 1.72
CA ILE A 9 15.32 9.78 3.12
C ILE A 9 14.00 10.48 3.47
N THR A 10 13.49 11.34 2.59
CA THR A 10 12.22 12.05 2.79
C THR A 10 11.05 11.09 2.87
N ALA A 11 10.97 10.12 1.95
CA ALA A 11 9.94 9.09 1.97
C ALA A 11 10.03 8.21 3.23
N ALA A 12 11.24 7.78 3.61
CA ALA A 12 11.47 6.98 4.81
C ALA A 12 11.07 7.75 6.09
N ALA A 13 11.47 9.01 6.20
CA ALA A 13 11.08 9.87 7.31
C ALA A 13 9.56 10.06 7.38
N ALA A 14 8.89 10.27 6.24
CA ALA A 14 7.43 10.38 6.17
C ALA A 14 6.75 9.10 6.67
N VAL A 15 7.21 7.91 6.27
CA VAL A 15 6.68 6.64 6.78
C VAL A 15 6.87 6.54 8.29
N MET A 16 8.06 6.87 8.80
CA MET A 16 8.36 6.79 10.24
C MET A 16 7.47 7.72 11.06
N LEU A 17 7.18 8.92 10.56
CA LEU A 17 6.31 9.89 11.23
C LEU A 17 4.83 9.49 11.18
N ILE A 18 4.38 8.91 10.07
CA ILE A 18 2.98 8.54 9.88
C ILE A 18 2.65 7.21 10.60
N SER A 19 3.61 6.28 10.68
CA SER A 19 3.42 4.93 11.23
C SER A 19 2.79 4.90 12.63
N PRO A 20 3.27 5.67 13.63
CA PRO A 20 2.72 5.59 14.99
C PRO A 20 1.26 6.04 15.08
N LEU A 21 0.80 6.87 14.14
CA LEU A 21 -0.58 7.32 14.04
C LEU A 21 -1.45 6.30 13.29
N PHE A 22 -0.93 5.78 12.17
CA PHE A 22 -1.69 4.89 11.28
C PHE A 22 -1.80 3.45 11.79
N ILE A 23 -0.76 2.91 12.40
CA ILE A 23 -0.75 1.52 12.88
C ILE A 23 -1.87 1.26 13.90
N PRO A 24 -2.07 2.09 14.94
CA PRO A 24 -3.19 1.90 15.88
C PRO A 24 -4.55 2.02 15.20
N MET A 25 -4.70 2.95 14.24
CA MET A 25 -5.93 3.13 13.49
C MET A 25 -6.27 1.88 12.67
N LEU A 26 -5.29 1.33 11.95
CA LEU A 26 -5.47 0.12 11.15
C LEU A 26 -5.74 -1.12 12.02
N ARG A 27 -5.12 -1.21 13.20
CA ARG A 27 -5.42 -2.28 14.17
C ARG A 27 -6.86 -2.25 14.63
N ARG A 28 -7.44 -1.06 14.85
CA ARG A 28 -8.86 -0.91 15.22
C ARG A 28 -9.80 -1.39 14.12
N LEU A 29 -9.45 -1.20 12.84
CA LEU A 29 -10.25 -1.69 11.70
C LEU A 29 -10.25 -3.23 11.60
N LYS A 30 -9.18 -3.89 12.08
CA LYS A 30 -9.06 -5.37 12.10
C LYS A 30 -9.78 -6.02 13.30
N TYR A 31 -10.28 -5.25 14.25
CA TYR A 31 -10.93 -5.76 15.45
C TYR A 31 -12.20 -6.55 15.08
N GLY A 32 -12.12 -7.89 15.18
CA GLY A 32 -13.22 -8.80 14.88
C GLY A 32 -12.98 -9.77 13.71
N GLN A 33 -11.81 -9.80 13.10
CA GLN A 33 -11.43 -10.90 12.22
C GLN A 33 -11.03 -12.11 13.06
N VAL A 34 -11.92 -13.09 13.13
CA VAL A 34 -11.65 -14.40 13.75
C VAL A 34 -10.67 -15.13 12.85
N GLU A 35 -9.48 -15.43 13.37
CA GLU A 35 -8.54 -16.33 12.68
C GLU A 35 -9.12 -17.73 12.63
N ARG A 36 -8.82 -18.48 11.53
CA ARG A 36 -9.18 -19.88 11.43
C ARG A 36 -8.54 -20.65 12.59
N ALA A 37 -9.36 -21.27 13.42
CA ALA A 37 -8.93 -22.13 14.52
C ALA A 37 -8.14 -23.39 14.07
N GLU A 38 -7.99 -23.60 12.77
CA GLU A 38 -7.40 -24.81 12.17
C GLU A 38 -5.96 -24.62 11.64
N GLY A 39 -5.28 -23.50 11.96
CA GLY A 39 -3.90 -23.25 11.53
C GLY A 39 -2.87 -23.79 12.53
N PRO A 40 -1.67 -24.24 12.07
CA PRO A 40 -0.58 -24.62 12.99
C PRO A 40 -0.24 -23.47 13.95
N HIS A 41 0.04 -23.77 15.22
CA HIS A 41 0.33 -22.80 16.31
C HIS A 41 1.48 -21.80 16.02
N ALA A 42 2.26 -22.02 14.95
CA ALA A 42 3.29 -21.09 14.50
C ALA A 42 2.75 -19.75 13.92
N HIS A 43 1.44 -19.63 13.67
CA HIS A 43 0.84 -18.42 13.14
C HIS A 43 0.33 -17.44 14.21
N SER A 44 0.29 -17.85 15.49
CA SER A 44 -0.10 -16.98 16.62
C SER A 44 0.81 -15.74 16.77
N ALA A 45 2.07 -15.82 16.33
CA ALA A 45 2.99 -14.67 16.34
C ALA A 45 2.59 -13.54 15.36
N LYS A 46 1.65 -13.79 14.42
CA LYS A 46 1.13 -12.79 13.47
C LYS A 46 -0.21 -12.19 13.90
N GLU A 47 -0.74 -12.60 15.04
CA GLU A 47 -1.90 -11.96 15.65
C GLU A 47 -1.63 -10.47 15.88
N GLY A 48 -2.49 -9.62 15.34
CA GLY A 48 -2.36 -8.17 15.52
C GLY A 48 -1.62 -7.42 14.41
N THR A 49 -1.08 -8.09 13.38
CA THR A 49 -0.52 -7.38 12.22
C THR A 49 -1.65 -6.71 11.43
N PRO A 50 -1.64 -5.37 11.29
CA PRO A 50 -2.70 -4.67 10.58
C PRO A 50 -2.67 -4.98 9.07
N THR A 51 -3.84 -5.11 8.46
CA THR A 51 -4.01 -5.09 7.01
C THR A 51 -4.00 -3.65 6.51
N MET A 52 -3.87 -3.43 5.20
CA MET A 52 -3.83 -2.10 4.55
C MET A 52 -2.60 -1.25 4.88
N GLY A 53 -1.52 -1.83 5.38
CA GLY A 53 -0.28 -1.11 5.69
C GLY A 53 0.34 -0.38 4.49
N GLY A 54 0.06 -0.84 3.27
CA GLY A 54 0.51 -0.21 2.03
C GLY A 54 0.05 1.24 1.83
N ILE A 55 -1.05 1.65 2.48
CA ILE A 55 -1.55 3.03 2.40
C ILE A 55 -0.50 4.02 2.93
N MET A 56 0.20 3.68 4.01
CA MET A 56 1.23 4.55 4.59
C MET A 56 2.37 4.80 3.59
N PHE A 57 2.79 3.76 2.87
CA PHE A 57 3.85 3.89 1.86
C PHE A 57 3.39 4.75 0.67
N ILE A 58 2.16 4.56 0.21
CA ILE A 58 1.58 5.36 -0.88
C ILE A 58 1.54 6.84 -0.49
N ILE A 59 1.04 7.16 0.71
CA ILE A 59 0.99 8.54 1.21
C ILE A 59 2.41 9.13 1.31
N ALA A 60 3.37 8.39 1.87
CA ALA A 60 4.74 8.86 2.02
C ALA A 60 5.42 9.14 0.67
N ILE A 61 5.19 8.29 -0.33
CA ILE A 61 5.72 8.50 -1.69
C ILE A 61 5.08 9.73 -2.33
N ILE A 62 3.78 9.93 -2.20
CA ILE A 62 3.08 11.11 -2.70
C ILE A 62 3.65 12.39 -2.06
N ILE A 63 3.85 12.38 -0.74
CA ILE A 63 4.45 13.52 -0.01
C ILE A 63 5.86 13.80 -0.53
N ALA A 64 6.68 12.75 -0.70
CA ALA A 64 8.03 12.92 -1.22
C ALA A 64 8.02 13.50 -2.64
N VAL A 65 7.21 12.95 -3.55
CA VAL A 65 7.11 13.45 -4.93
C VAL A 65 6.59 14.89 -4.96
N ALA A 66 5.57 15.21 -4.17
CA ALA A 66 5.03 16.58 -4.08
C ALA A 66 6.08 17.56 -3.57
N ALA A 67 6.82 17.22 -2.52
CA ALA A 67 7.89 18.05 -1.98
C ALA A 67 8.97 18.34 -3.03
N PHE A 68 9.41 17.32 -3.75
CA PHE A 68 10.43 17.49 -4.80
C PHE A 68 9.90 18.22 -6.03
N SER A 69 8.61 18.11 -6.35
CA SER A 69 7.97 18.88 -7.43
C SER A 69 7.95 20.38 -7.12
N ILE A 70 7.65 20.77 -5.89
CA ILE A 70 7.64 22.18 -5.45
C ILE A 70 9.04 22.81 -5.62
N TYR A 71 10.10 22.06 -5.38
CA TYR A 71 11.48 22.52 -5.55
C TYR A 71 12.01 22.39 -7.00
N GLY A 72 11.16 22.07 -7.97
CA GLY A 72 11.56 21.91 -9.37
C GLY A 72 12.51 20.72 -9.61
N ILE A 73 12.51 19.74 -8.72
CA ILE A 73 13.42 18.56 -8.75
C ILE A 73 12.69 17.31 -9.23
N ALA A 74 11.38 17.40 -9.47
CA ALA A 74 10.60 16.27 -9.96
C ALA A 74 11.11 15.81 -11.33
N PHE A 75 11.15 14.50 -11.50
CA PHE A 75 11.49 13.88 -12.79
C PHE A 75 10.24 13.85 -13.68
N ASP A 76 10.41 13.96 -14.99
CA ASP A 76 9.32 13.94 -15.97
C ASP A 76 8.43 12.68 -15.84
N PHE A 77 9.02 11.57 -15.41
CA PHE A 77 8.32 10.30 -15.18
C PHE A 77 7.74 10.13 -13.76
N SER A 78 7.88 11.12 -12.87
CA SER A 78 7.40 10.97 -11.49
C SER A 78 5.88 10.89 -11.39
N VAL A 79 5.15 11.68 -12.19
CA VAL A 79 3.69 11.68 -12.21
C VAL A 79 3.14 10.36 -12.78
N PRO A 80 3.57 9.89 -13.97
CA PRO A 80 3.18 8.57 -14.47
C PRO A 80 3.48 7.44 -13.48
N ALA A 81 4.66 7.44 -12.87
CA ALA A 81 5.04 6.41 -11.89
C ALA A 81 4.11 6.41 -10.67
N VAL A 82 3.73 7.57 -10.15
CA VAL A 82 2.77 7.69 -9.04
C VAL A 82 1.38 7.22 -9.47
N LEU A 83 0.92 7.55 -10.67
CA LEU A 83 -0.37 7.09 -11.18
C LEU A 83 -0.42 5.58 -11.32
N ILE A 84 0.63 4.95 -11.85
CA ILE A 84 0.75 3.49 -11.94
C ILE A 84 0.75 2.88 -10.55
N MET A 85 1.54 3.42 -9.63
CA MET A 85 1.58 2.97 -8.22
C MET A 85 0.20 3.05 -7.57
N LEU A 86 -0.54 4.13 -7.77
CA LEU A 86 -1.90 4.30 -7.25
C LEU A 86 -2.87 3.29 -7.85
N ALA A 87 -2.79 3.02 -9.14
CA ALA A 87 -3.64 2.05 -9.79
C ALA A 87 -3.44 0.63 -9.24
N PHE A 88 -2.18 0.18 -9.10
CA PHE A 88 -1.88 -1.11 -8.46
C PHE A 88 -2.21 -1.11 -6.96
N GLY A 89 -1.95 0.00 -6.27
CA GLY A 89 -2.31 0.19 -4.87
C GLY A 89 -3.81 0.09 -4.63
N LEU A 90 -4.63 0.59 -5.58
CA LEU A 90 -6.09 0.48 -5.52
C LEU A 90 -6.56 -0.97 -5.58
N VAL A 91 -5.94 -1.81 -6.43
CA VAL A 91 -6.25 -3.24 -6.48
C VAL A 91 -5.96 -3.92 -5.14
N GLY A 92 -4.81 -3.62 -4.54
CA GLY A 92 -4.45 -4.13 -3.20
C GLY A 92 -5.39 -3.61 -2.11
N PHE A 93 -5.74 -2.33 -2.16
CA PHE A 93 -6.69 -1.71 -1.24
C PHE A 93 -8.07 -2.37 -1.32
N LEU A 94 -8.60 -2.59 -2.53
CA LEU A 94 -9.89 -3.25 -2.73
C LEU A 94 -9.89 -4.68 -2.19
N ASP A 95 -8.80 -5.41 -2.38
CA ASP A 95 -8.64 -6.76 -1.82
C ASP A 95 -8.73 -6.75 -0.30
N ASP A 96 -7.98 -5.88 0.34
CA ASP A 96 -7.96 -5.77 1.80
C ASP A 96 -9.27 -5.18 2.35
N PHE A 97 -9.86 -4.20 1.66
CA PHE A 97 -11.15 -3.62 2.03
C PHE A 97 -12.28 -4.65 2.02
N ILE A 98 -12.31 -5.54 1.00
CA ILE A 98 -13.29 -6.63 0.93
C ILE A 98 -13.11 -7.58 2.11
N LYS A 99 -11.87 -7.93 2.49
CA LYS A 99 -11.59 -8.77 3.65
C LYS A 99 -12.13 -8.16 4.94
N VAL A 100 -11.83 -6.87 5.17
CA VAL A 100 -12.30 -6.15 6.36
C VAL A 100 -13.82 -6.04 6.39
N LYS A 101 -14.45 -5.61 5.28
CA LYS A 101 -15.89 -5.42 5.19
C LYS A 101 -16.67 -6.72 5.35
N ARG A 102 -16.18 -7.82 4.77
CA ARG A 102 -16.84 -9.13 4.83
C ARG A 102 -16.42 -9.95 6.05
N LYS A 103 -15.53 -9.44 6.90
CA LYS A 103 -14.98 -10.15 8.06
C LYS A 103 -14.47 -11.56 7.70
N ARG A 104 -13.82 -11.70 6.54
CA ARG A 104 -13.30 -12.96 6.00
C ARG A 104 -11.85 -12.78 5.60
N ASN A 105 -11.08 -13.87 5.64
CA ASN A 105 -9.69 -13.87 5.17
C ASN A 105 -9.57 -13.91 3.64
N LEU A 106 -10.70 -14.01 2.92
CA LEU A 106 -10.77 -14.06 1.46
C LEU A 106 -11.21 -12.69 0.91
N GLY A 107 -10.29 -12.02 0.19
CA GLY A 107 -10.55 -10.80 -0.57
C GLY A 107 -11.04 -11.10 -2.00
N LEU A 108 -10.40 -10.47 -2.98
CA LEU A 108 -10.61 -10.76 -4.40
C LEU A 108 -10.16 -12.19 -4.72
N ARG A 109 -10.83 -12.85 -5.67
CA ARG A 109 -10.39 -14.16 -6.17
C ARG A 109 -9.07 -13.98 -6.94
N ALA A 110 -8.21 -15.02 -6.92
CA ALA A 110 -6.89 -14.96 -7.55
C ALA A 110 -6.95 -14.50 -9.02
N TYR A 111 -7.88 -15.02 -9.81
CA TYR A 111 -8.04 -14.65 -11.22
C TYR A 111 -8.46 -13.16 -11.39
N GLN A 112 -9.27 -12.59 -10.47
CA GLN A 112 -9.67 -11.19 -10.52
C GLN A 112 -8.48 -10.27 -10.30
N LYS A 113 -7.57 -10.61 -9.36
CA LYS A 113 -6.33 -9.87 -9.15
C LYS A 113 -5.43 -9.93 -10.37
N ILE A 114 -5.23 -11.12 -10.92
CA ILE A 114 -4.36 -11.34 -12.09
C ILE A 114 -4.88 -10.53 -13.28
N ILE A 115 -6.18 -10.61 -13.58
CA ILE A 115 -6.79 -9.86 -14.69
C ILE A 115 -6.63 -8.36 -14.48
N ALA A 116 -6.94 -7.84 -13.29
CA ALA A 116 -6.79 -6.42 -13.01
C ALA A 116 -5.34 -5.94 -13.15
N GLN A 117 -4.38 -6.72 -12.63
CA GLN A 117 -2.96 -6.40 -12.73
C GLN A 117 -2.44 -6.46 -14.17
N LEU A 118 -2.87 -7.45 -14.96
CA LEU A 118 -2.51 -7.54 -16.37
C LEU A 118 -3.06 -6.35 -17.17
N LEU A 119 -4.32 -5.99 -16.99
CA LEU A 119 -4.91 -4.83 -17.65
C LEU A 119 -4.16 -3.53 -17.31
N LEU A 120 -3.82 -3.32 -16.03
CA LEU A 120 -3.03 -2.16 -15.59
C LEU A 120 -1.61 -2.18 -16.18
N SER A 121 -0.97 -3.36 -16.26
CA SER A 121 0.36 -3.50 -16.85
C SER A 121 0.35 -3.18 -18.33
N PHE A 122 -0.63 -3.66 -19.07
CA PHE A 122 -0.78 -3.32 -20.49
C PHE A 122 -1.05 -1.84 -20.71
N ALA A 123 -1.92 -1.23 -19.89
CA ALA A 123 -2.19 0.21 -19.96
C ALA A 123 -0.93 1.03 -19.66
N ALA A 124 -0.14 0.62 -18.67
CA ALA A 124 1.11 1.27 -18.31
C ALA A 124 2.20 1.10 -19.39
N ALA A 125 2.22 -0.04 -20.08
CA ALA A 125 3.19 -0.30 -21.14
C ALA A 125 2.86 0.45 -22.44
N TYR A 126 1.58 0.79 -22.66
CA TYR A 126 1.13 1.54 -23.85
C TYR A 126 1.38 3.05 -23.72
N TYR A 127 1.48 3.55 -22.49
CA TYR A 127 1.78 4.97 -22.21
C TYR A 127 3.26 5.27 -22.40
#